data_48dddef6569ff48846efaee6954f0816
#
_entry.id   48dddef6569ff48846efaee6954f0816
#
_cell.length_a   1.000
_cell.length_b   1.000
_cell.length_c   1.000
_cell.angle_alpha   90.00
_cell.angle_beta   90.00
_cell.angle_gamma   90.00
#
_symmetry.space_group_name_H-M   'P 1'
#
loop_
_entity.id
_entity.type
_entity.pdbx_description
1 polymer ?
#
loop_
_entity_poly.entity_id
_entity_poly.type
_entity_poly.pdbx_seq_one_letter_code
_entity_poly.pdbx_strand_id
1 'polypeptide(L)'
;MICLGIEGTAEKTGVGIVDSDGNILAMAGEQLFPEKGGIHPRIAAEHHGYWIPKLIPKAIDEAGISYDDLDLISFSQGPGLGPALRIVATSARTLALSLNKPIIGVNHCIGHVEVGKLDTGAVNPVTLYVSGGNSQVISHESGRYRIFGETLDIAAGNCLD
;
A
#
# COMPACT_ATOMS: atom_id res chain seq x y z
N MET A 1 1.80 -0.41 19.74
CA MET A 1 1.20 0.57 18.79
C MET A 1 0.57 -0.21 17.68
N ILE A 2 -0.67 0.10 17.32
CA ILE A 2 -1.43 -0.58 16.26
C ILE A 2 -1.67 0.40 15.11
N CYS A 3 -1.29 0.02 13.90
CA CYS A 3 -1.43 0.81 12.69
C CYS A 3 -2.41 0.15 11.70
N LEU A 4 -3.37 0.92 11.19
CA LEU A 4 -4.18 0.54 10.05
C LEU A 4 -3.62 1.19 8.79
N GLY A 5 -3.31 0.39 7.77
CA GLY A 5 -2.81 0.82 6.47
C GLY A 5 -3.83 0.60 5.36
N ILE A 6 -3.96 1.57 4.46
CA ILE A 6 -4.82 1.50 3.27
C ILE A 6 -3.95 1.55 2.01
N GLU A 7 -4.04 0.52 1.18
CA GLU A 7 -3.37 0.43 -0.12
C GLU A 7 -4.38 0.50 -1.26
N GLY A 8 -4.00 1.15 -2.36
CA GLY A 8 -4.81 1.22 -3.58
C GLY A 8 -4.11 2.06 -4.64
N THR A 9 -2.98 1.57 -5.14
CA THR A 9 -2.16 2.29 -6.12
C THR A 9 -2.56 1.99 -7.56
N ALA A 10 -3.11 0.79 -7.83
CA ALA A 10 -3.51 0.34 -9.16
C ALA A 10 -4.78 -0.52 -9.12
N GLU A 11 -4.70 -1.84 -9.45
CA GLU A 11 -5.86 -2.74 -9.52
C GLU A 11 -6.29 -3.32 -8.17
N LYS A 12 -5.35 -3.39 -7.23
CA LYS A 12 -5.63 -3.94 -5.90
C LYS A 12 -6.02 -2.83 -4.94
N THR A 13 -6.94 -3.14 -4.04
CA THR A 13 -7.20 -2.33 -2.86
C THR A 13 -7.15 -3.22 -1.64
N GLY A 14 -6.51 -2.74 -0.57
CA GLY A 14 -6.32 -3.51 0.64
C GLY A 14 -6.31 -2.65 1.89
N VAL A 15 -6.69 -3.29 2.99
CA VAL A 15 -6.57 -2.74 4.34
C VAL A 15 -5.84 -3.77 5.19
N GLY A 16 -4.74 -3.37 5.79
CA GLY A 16 -3.95 -4.19 6.70
C GLY A 16 -3.86 -3.55 8.07
N ILE A 17 -3.80 -4.37 9.11
CA ILE A 17 -3.60 -3.93 10.49
C ILE A 17 -2.38 -4.66 11.03
N VAL A 18 -1.42 -3.89 11.54
CA VAL A 18 -0.17 -4.41 12.09
C VAL A 18 0.13 -3.77 13.43
N ASP A 19 0.88 -4.48 14.29
CA ASP A 19 1.40 -3.93 15.52
C ASP A 19 2.86 -3.45 15.38
N SER A 20 3.39 -2.81 16.44
CA SER A 20 4.78 -2.32 16.49
C SER A 20 5.83 -3.42 16.50
N ASP A 21 5.46 -4.66 16.75
CA ASP A 21 6.37 -5.81 16.78
C ASP A 21 6.43 -6.49 15.40
N GLY A 22 5.65 -5.99 14.43
CA GLY A 22 5.59 -6.49 13.05
C GLY A 22 4.59 -7.63 12.86
N ASN A 23 3.74 -7.92 13.86
CA ASN A 23 2.70 -8.93 13.69
C ASN A 23 1.57 -8.38 12.80
N ILE A 24 1.16 -9.18 11.83
CA ILE A 24 0.00 -8.89 10.98
C ILE A 24 -1.25 -9.37 11.73
N LEU A 25 -2.08 -8.42 12.17
CA LEU A 25 -3.31 -8.70 12.92
C LEU A 25 -4.48 -8.99 11.98
N ALA A 26 -4.54 -8.31 10.84
CA ALA A 26 -5.53 -8.55 9.78
C ALA A 26 -5.02 -8.10 8.42
N MET A 27 -5.55 -8.73 7.35
CA MET A 27 -5.28 -8.32 5.99
C MET A 27 -6.49 -8.63 5.09
N ALA A 28 -7.24 -7.61 4.73
CA ALA A 28 -8.40 -7.70 3.86
C ALA A 28 -8.15 -6.98 2.53
N GLY A 29 -8.54 -7.57 1.42
CA GLY A 29 -8.30 -6.96 0.11
C GLY A 29 -9.22 -7.48 -0.97
N GLU A 30 -9.30 -6.70 -2.06
CA GLU A 30 -10.03 -7.02 -3.29
C GLU A 30 -9.22 -6.58 -4.51
N GLN A 31 -9.39 -7.28 -5.60
CA GLN A 31 -8.70 -7.01 -6.85
C GLN A 31 -9.68 -6.77 -7.99
N LEU A 32 -9.41 -5.71 -8.75
CA LEU A 32 -10.09 -5.44 -10.01
C LEU A 32 -9.46 -6.28 -11.13
N PHE A 33 -10.28 -7.06 -11.81
CA PHE A 33 -9.88 -7.81 -13.00
C PHE A 33 -10.55 -7.19 -14.22
N PRO A 34 -9.81 -6.46 -15.08
CA PRO A 34 -10.37 -5.93 -16.32
C PRO A 34 -10.69 -7.09 -17.29
N GLU A 35 -11.85 -7.05 -17.94
CA GLU A 35 -12.25 -8.06 -18.93
C GLU A 35 -11.35 -8.03 -20.18
N LYS A 36 -10.85 -6.85 -20.55
CA LYS A 36 -9.95 -6.63 -21.71
C LYS A 36 -9.06 -5.41 -21.46
N GLY A 37 -7.83 -5.49 -21.92
CA GLY A 37 -6.87 -4.39 -21.91
C GLY A 37 -6.31 -4.09 -20.51
N GLY A 38 -5.71 -2.92 -20.37
CA GLY A 38 -5.11 -2.45 -19.11
C GLY A 38 -6.12 -1.84 -18.14
N ILE A 39 -5.64 -1.45 -16.97
CA ILE A 39 -6.47 -0.87 -15.90
C ILE A 39 -6.81 0.58 -16.24
N HIS A 40 -8.10 0.86 -16.36
CA HIS A 40 -8.56 2.23 -16.55
C HIS A 40 -8.55 2.98 -15.21
N PRO A 41 -7.86 4.13 -15.08
CA PRO A 41 -7.68 4.81 -13.79
C PRO A 41 -8.96 5.19 -13.06
N ARG A 42 -10.02 5.56 -13.82
CA ARG A 42 -11.33 5.89 -13.26
C ARG A 42 -12.02 4.65 -12.67
N ILE A 43 -11.96 3.51 -13.37
CA ILE A 43 -12.56 2.26 -12.92
C ILE A 43 -11.84 1.77 -11.65
N ALA A 44 -10.51 1.90 -11.58
CA ALA A 44 -9.76 1.61 -10.37
C ALA A 44 -10.22 2.49 -9.20
N ALA A 45 -10.42 3.79 -9.43
CA ALA A 45 -10.91 4.70 -8.39
C ALA A 45 -12.33 4.34 -7.92
N GLU A 46 -13.24 4.00 -8.83
CA GLU A 46 -14.60 3.55 -8.51
C GLU A 46 -14.57 2.25 -7.68
N HIS A 47 -13.73 1.29 -8.08
CA HIS A 47 -13.49 0.04 -7.35
C HIS A 47 -13.00 0.31 -5.91
N HIS A 48 -11.99 1.17 -5.73
CA HIS A 48 -11.47 1.51 -4.41
C HIS A 48 -12.51 2.24 -3.55
N GLY A 49 -13.24 3.19 -4.14
CA GLY A 49 -14.33 3.90 -3.46
C GLY A 49 -15.44 2.97 -2.96
N TYR A 50 -15.71 1.90 -3.69
CA TYR A 50 -16.69 0.89 -3.30
C TYR A 50 -16.18 -0.06 -2.21
N TRP A 51 -14.91 -0.49 -2.29
CA TRP A 51 -14.39 -1.53 -1.42
C TRP A 51 -13.76 -1.03 -0.13
N ILE A 52 -13.04 0.08 -0.12
CA ILE A 52 -12.37 0.56 1.10
C ILE A 52 -13.33 0.70 2.29
N PRO A 53 -14.55 1.29 2.16
CA PRO A 53 -15.48 1.38 3.28
C PRO A 53 -15.97 0.03 3.84
N LYS A 54 -15.83 -1.05 3.07
CA LYS A 54 -16.19 -2.42 3.47
C LYS A 54 -15.01 -3.18 4.05
N LEU A 55 -13.81 -2.92 3.51
CA LEU A 55 -12.59 -3.59 3.95
C LEU A 55 -12.11 -3.09 5.31
N ILE A 56 -12.32 -1.81 5.63
CA ILE A 56 -11.96 -1.26 6.94
C ILE A 56 -12.65 -1.98 8.08
N PRO A 57 -14.00 -2.04 8.17
CA PRO A 57 -14.68 -2.75 9.25
C PRO A 57 -14.34 -4.24 9.26
N LYS A 58 -14.22 -4.87 8.07
CA LYS A 58 -13.80 -6.27 7.97
C LYS A 58 -12.43 -6.52 8.61
N ALA A 59 -11.43 -5.66 8.34
CA ALA A 59 -10.11 -5.79 8.93
C ALA A 59 -10.11 -5.55 10.44
N ILE A 60 -10.91 -4.62 10.95
CA ILE A 60 -11.11 -4.39 12.39
C ILE A 60 -11.67 -5.64 13.07
N ASP A 61 -12.73 -6.22 12.49
CA ASP A 61 -13.37 -7.45 13.00
C ASP A 61 -12.39 -8.64 12.99
N GLU A 62 -11.66 -8.83 11.89
CA GLU A 62 -10.67 -9.90 11.74
C GLU A 62 -9.50 -9.76 12.73
N ALA A 63 -9.07 -8.53 13.03
CA ALA A 63 -8.04 -8.25 14.01
C ALA A 63 -8.53 -8.42 15.46
N GLY A 64 -9.84 -8.48 15.68
CA GLY A 64 -10.44 -8.60 17.01
C GLY A 64 -10.24 -7.36 17.89
N ILE A 65 -10.14 -6.19 17.28
CA ILE A 65 -9.90 -4.90 17.96
C ILE A 65 -11.07 -3.93 17.72
N SER A 66 -11.05 -2.81 18.42
CA SER A 66 -11.95 -1.68 18.18
C SER A 66 -11.23 -0.54 17.42
N TYR A 67 -11.97 0.40 16.88
CA TYR A 67 -11.38 1.61 16.26
C TYR A 67 -10.58 2.46 17.25
N ASP A 68 -10.93 2.42 18.53
CA ASP A 68 -10.24 3.17 19.58
C ASP A 68 -8.83 2.64 19.84
N ASP A 69 -8.60 1.35 19.59
CA ASP A 69 -7.30 0.67 19.77
C ASP A 69 -6.27 1.04 18.71
N LEU A 70 -6.71 1.66 17.61
CA LEU A 70 -5.80 2.15 16.58
C LEU A 70 -5.01 3.36 17.08
N ASP A 71 -3.71 3.36 16.86
CA ASP A 71 -2.81 4.47 17.21
C ASP A 71 -2.45 5.35 15.99
N LEU A 72 -2.46 4.76 14.80
CA LEU A 72 -1.98 5.39 13.57
C LEU A 72 -2.78 4.92 12.36
N ILE A 73 -3.06 5.84 11.44
CA ILE A 73 -3.57 5.53 10.11
C ILE A 73 -2.45 5.78 9.09
N SER A 74 -2.19 4.80 8.22
CA SER A 74 -1.24 4.94 7.12
C SER A 74 -1.91 4.69 5.77
N PHE A 75 -1.32 5.20 4.71
CA PHE A 75 -1.83 4.96 3.36
C PHE A 75 -0.73 5.01 2.30
N SER A 76 -0.91 4.30 1.19
CA SER A 76 -0.05 4.40 0.03
C SER A 76 -0.21 5.76 -0.64
N GLN A 77 0.81 6.61 -0.51
CA GLN A 77 0.80 7.97 -1.07
C GLN A 77 1.10 7.98 -2.57
N GLY A 78 1.80 7.00 -3.06
CA GLY A 78 2.28 6.83 -4.44
C GLY A 78 3.65 6.16 -4.49
N PRO A 79 4.15 5.87 -5.72
CA PRO A 79 3.54 6.08 -7.03
C PRO A 79 2.33 5.19 -7.30
N GLY A 80 1.48 5.58 -8.27
CA GLY A 80 0.30 4.84 -8.69
C GLY A 80 -0.65 5.67 -9.56
N LEU A 81 -1.83 5.12 -9.86
CA LEU A 81 -2.86 5.79 -10.64
C LEU A 81 -3.47 6.96 -9.86
N GLY A 82 -3.31 8.19 -10.35
CA GLY A 82 -3.71 9.41 -9.65
C GLY A 82 -5.16 9.42 -9.13
N PRO A 83 -6.18 9.00 -9.89
CA PRO A 83 -7.55 8.89 -9.39
C PRO A 83 -7.70 7.89 -8.22
N ALA A 84 -7.06 6.72 -8.29
CA ALA A 84 -7.05 5.71 -7.25
C ALA A 84 -6.37 6.24 -5.96
N LEU A 85 -5.18 6.83 -6.09
CA LEU A 85 -4.45 7.44 -4.97
C LEU A 85 -5.27 8.51 -4.24
N ARG A 86 -6.07 9.31 -4.97
CA ARG A 86 -6.96 10.30 -4.36
C ARG A 86 -8.04 9.68 -3.49
N ILE A 87 -8.64 8.58 -3.93
CA ILE A 87 -9.63 7.84 -3.14
C ILE A 87 -8.99 7.32 -1.85
N VAL A 88 -7.83 6.66 -1.97
CA VAL A 88 -7.09 6.13 -0.82
C VAL A 88 -6.74 7.23 0.19
N ALA A 89 -6.16 8.34 -0.29
CA ALA A 89 -5.77 9.47 0.56
C ALA A 89 -6.99 10.12 1.23
N THR A 90 -8.12 10.23 0.52
CA THR A 90 -9.36 10.78 1.10
C THR A 90 -9.91 9.85 2.17
N SER A 91 -9.99 8.55 1.91
CA SER A 91 -10.47 7.56 2.87
C SER A 91 -9.62 7.55 4.14
N ALA A 92 -8.28 7.52 3.99
CA ALA A 92 -7.36 7.54 5.12
C ALA A 92 -7.48 8.83 5.96
N ARG A 93 -7.58 9.99 5.30
CA ARG A 93 -7.79 11.28 5.99
C ARG A 93 -9.12 11.35 6.71
N THR A 94 -10.19 10.88 6.08
CA THR A 94 -11.51 10.85 6.71
C THR A 94 -11.48 9.97 7.96
N LEU A 95 -10.91 8.77 7.87
CA LEU A 95 -10.79 7.87 9.01
C LEU A 95 -9.95 8.48 10.13
N ALA A 96 -8.77 9.01 9.80
CA ALA A 96 -7.87 9.63 10.78
C ALA A 96 -8.52 10.82 11.49
N LEU A 97 -9.24 11.67 10.76
CA LEU A 97 -9.98 12.81 11.34
C LEU A 97 -11.14 12.36 12.22
N SER A 98 -11.92 11.37 11.79
CA SER A 98 -13.07 10.90 12.58
C SER A 98 -12.65 10.21 13.88
N LEU A 99 -11.48 9.57 13.89
CA LEU A 99 -10.92 8.90 15.07
C LEU A 99 -9.97 9.79 15.88
N ASN A 100 -9.67 11.00 15.39
CA ASN A 100 -8.65 11.89 15.98
C ASN A 100 -7.28 11.18 16.14
N LYS A 101 -6.85 10.44 15.13
CA LYS A 101 -5.58 9.71 15.11
C LYS A 101 -4.59 10.34 14.12
N PRO A 102 -3.28 10.24 14.37
CA PRO A 102 -2.27 10.68 13.42
C PRO A 102 -2.34 9.91 12.11
N ILE A 103 -1.87 10.55 11.02
CA ILE A 103 -1.85 9.96 9.68
C ILE A 103 -0.45 10.07 9.06
N ILE A 104 -0.04 9.05 8.31
CA ILE A 104 1.21 9.04 7.56
C ILE A 104 1.01 8.52 6.13
N GLY A 105 1.60 9.22 5.16
CA GLY A 105 1.69 8.73 3.78
C GLY A 105 2.97 7.93 3.58
N VAL A 106 2.84 6.74 3.00
CA VAL A 106 3.96 5.82 2.74
C VAL A 106 4.20 5.72 1.23
N ASN A 107 5.47 5.80 0.82
CA ASN A 107 5.84 5.50 -0.56
C ASN A 107 5.59 4.01 -0.83
N HIS A 108 4.83 3.72 -1.88
CA HIS A 108 4.40 2.36 -2.23
C HIS A 108 5.58 1.39 -2.46
N CYS A 109 6.62 1.83 -3.20
CA CYS A 109 7.80 1.01 -3.46
C CYS A 109 8.58 0.72 -2.16
N ILE A 110 8.68 1.71 -1.28
CA ILE A 110 9.32 1.52 0.03
C ILE A 110 8.51 0.58 0.92
N GLY A 111 7.18 0.65 0.86
CA GLY A 111 6.31 -0.31 1.56
C GLY A 111 6.63 -1.77 1.16
N HIS A 112 6.83 -2.04 -0.12
CA HIS A 112 7.25 -3.36 -0.60
C HIS A 112 8.65 -3.77 -0.11
N VAL A 113 9.60 -2.83 -0.07
CA VAL A 113 10.94 -3.11 0.47
C VAL A 113 10.87 -3.45 1.96
N GLU A 114 10.12 -2.67 2.74
CA GLU A 114 10.01 -2.87 4.18
C GLU A 114 9.29 -4.17 4.55
N VAL A 115 8.21 -4.53 3.85
CA VAL A 115 7.55 -5.83 4.09
C VAL A 115 8.47 -7.00 3.76
N GLY A 116 9.28 -6.89 2.69
CA GLY A 116 10.27 -7.90 2.36
C GLY A 116 11.36 -8.02 3.43
N LYS A 117 11.80 -6.93 4.05
CA LYS A 117 12.73 -6.94 5.19
C LYS A 117 12.11 -7.60 6.41
N LEU A 118 10.84 -7.28 6.71
CA LEU A 118 10.12 -7.87 7.83
C LEU A 118 10.01 -9.39 7.67
N ASP A 119 9.64 -9.86 6.51
CA ASP A 119 9.42 -11.29 6.21
C ASP A 119 10.73 -12.10 6.20
N THR A 120 11.82 -11.51 5.70
CA THR A 120 13.12 -12.20 5.55
C THR A 120 14.09 -11.96 6.70
N GLY A 121 13.87 -10.97 7.55
CA GLY A 121 14.82 -10.51 8.57
C GLY A 121 16.05 -9.80 8.00
N ALA A 122 16.05 -9.43 6.71
CA ALA A 122 17.18 -8.74 6.08
C ALA A 122 17.34 -7.32 6.61
N VAL A 123 18.53 -6.95 7.08
CA VAL A 123 18.78 -5.66 7.73
C VAL A 123 18.93 -4.53 6.71
N ASN A 124 19.80 -4.70 5.72
CA ASN A 124 20.07 -3.71 4.66
C ASN A 124 20.22 -4.38 3.29
N PRO A 125 19.16 -4.94 2.73
CA PRO A 125 19.26 -5.62 1.45
C PRO A 125 19.44 -4.63 0.30
N VAL A 126 20.11 -5.07 -0.76
CA VAL A 126 19.92 -4.51 -2.09
C VAL A 126 18.68 -5.17 -2.66
N THR A 127 17.64 -4.37 -2.91
CA THR A 127 16.34 -4.87 -3.35
C THR A 127 16.16 -4.65 -4.84
N LEU A 128 15.87 -5.71 -5.58
CA LEU A 128 15.34 -5.61 -6.94
C LEU A 128 13.82 -5.53 -6.85
N TYR A 129 13.29 -4.32 -7.01
CA TYR A 129 11.85 -4.07 -7.07
C TYR A 129 11.37 -4.19 -8.51
N VAL A 130 10.49 -5.15 -8.78
CA VAL A 130 9.96 -5.43 -10.13
C VAL A 130 8.44 -5.43 -10.07
N SER A 131 7.83 -4.58 -10.89
CA SER A 131 6.37 -4.51 -11.05
C SER A 131 5.98 -4.29 -12.51
N GLY A 132 4.68 -4.21 -12.79
CA GLY A 132 4.18 -3.84 -14.11
C GLY A 132 4.63 -2.46 -14.55
N GLY A 133 4.64 -1.47 -13.65
CA GLY A 133 4.95 -0.07 -13.92
C GLY A 133 6.36 0.38 -13.54
N ASN A 134 7.11 -0.40 -12.76
CA ASN A 134 8.43 -0.03 -12.24
C ASN A 134 9.41 -1.20 -12.21
N SER A 135 10.68 -0.91 -12.50
CA SER A 135 11.79 -1.83 -12.22
C SER A 135 12.93 -1.00 -11.66
N GLN A 136 13.29 -1.22 -10.41
CA GLN A 136 14.27 -0.40 -9.69
C GLN A 136 15.19 -1.28 -8.84
N VAL A 137 16.46 -0.88 -8.75
CA VAL A 137 17.41 -1.40 -7.77
C VAL A 137 17.51 -0.39 -6.64
N ILE A 138 17.05 -0.79 -5.45
CA ILE A 138 16.93 0.09 -4.29
C ILE A 138 17.79 -0.45 -3.16
N SER A 139 18.51 0.43 -2.45
CA SER A 139 19.17 0.11 -1.19
C SER A 139 18.99 1.22 -0.17
N HIS A 140 18.99 0.87 1.10
CA HIS A 140 18.98 1.82 2.20
C HIS A 140 20.41 2.15 2.61
N GLU A 141 20.80 3.41 2.48
CA GLU A 141 22.16 3.85 2.80
C GLU A 141 22.13 5.22 3.49
N SER A 142 22.87 5.33 4.58
CA SER A 142 23.00 6.59 5.35
C SER A 142 21.63 7.20 5.75
N GLY A 143 20.68 6.34 6.21
CA GLY A 143 19.35 6.76 6.67
C GLY A 143 18.35 7.11 5.56
N ARG A 144 18.66 6.78 4.30
CA ARG A 144 17.80 7.07 3.14
C ARG A 144 17.75 5.92 2.16
N TYR A 145 16.59 5.73 1.54
CA TYR A 145 16.46 4.86 0.37
C TYR A 145 17.03 5.56 -0.86
N ARG A 146 17.87 4.84 -1.59
CA ARG A 146 18.51 5.31 -2.83
C ARG A 146 18.21 4.36 -3.97
N ILE A 147 17.88 4.91 -5.13
CA ILE A 147 17.71 4.19 -6.37
C ILE A 147 19.07 4.17 -7.05
N PHE A 148 19.66 2.98 -7.23
CA PHE A 148 20.93 2.77 -7.91
C PHE A 148 20.77 2.46 -9.40
N GLY A 149 19.57 2.05 -9.79
CA GLY A 149 19.22 1.83 -11.18
C GLY A 149 17.72 1.71 -11.33
N GLU A 150 17.21 2.15 -12.47
CA GLU A 150 15.79 2.02 -12.82
C GLU A 150 15.63 1.86 -14.32
N THR A 151 14.52 1.27 -14.73
CA THR A 151 14.14 1.26 -16.15
C THR A 151 13.77 2.67 -16.59
N LEU A 152 14.23 3.05 -17.79
CA LEU A 152 14.00 4.37 -18.37
C LEU A 152 12.87 4.38 -19.41
N ASP A 153 12.40 3.22 -19.82
CA ASP A 153 11.38 3.05 -20.85
C ASP A 153 10.24 2.14 -20.40
N ILE A 154 10.43 0.83 -20.40
CA ILE A 154 9.41 -0.15 -20.05
C ILE A 154 9.82 -0.99 -18.83
N ALA A 155 8.94 -1.11 -17.87
CA ALA A 155 9.17 -1.96 -16.70
C ALA A 155 9.14 -3.45 -17.09
N ALA A 156 9.85 -4.27 -16.30
CA ALA A 156 10.01 -5.69 -16.60
C ALA A 156 8.68 -6.45 -16.70
N GLY A 157 7.70 -6.15 -15.85
CA GLY A 157 6.37 -6.74 -15.94
C GLY A 157 5.69 -6.47 -17.27
N ASN A 158 5.53 -5.20 -17.64
CA ASN A 158 4.93 -4.84 -18.92
C ASN A 158 5.76 -5.23 -20.17
N CYS A 159 7.06 -5.50 -19.97
CA CYS A 159 7.92 -5.99 -21.05
C CYS A 159 7.70 -7.48 -21.35
N LEU A 160 7.27 -8.25 -20.35
CA LEU A 160 7.05 -9.69 -20.45
C LEU A 160 5.60 -10.04 -20.86
N ASP A 161 4.65 -9.15 -20.62
CA ASP A 161 3.25 -9.26 -21.03
C ASP A 161 3.08 -8.95 -22.54
#